data_403a0166db990f45efb34d6cad426f8b
#
_entry.id   403a0166db990f45efb34d6cad426f8b
#
_cell.length_a   1.000
_cell.length_b   1.000
_cell.length_c   1.000
_cell.angle_alpha   90.00
_cell.angle_beta   90.00
_cell.angle_gamma   90.00
#
_symmetry.space_group_name_H-M   'P 1'
#
loop_
_entity.id
_entity.type
_entity.pdbx_description
1 polymer ?
#
loop_
_entity_poly.entity_id
_entity_poly.type
_entity_poly.pdbx_seq_one_letter_code
_entity_poly.pdbx_strand_id
1 'polypeptide(L)'
;MADFRKEGRPCPIAHRGCMEAGPENSLTAFEEAAALGAGGVEMDVRRTRDGKLVVFHDADVRRLTMGWQGPYSSGKVKDMTWEKLSQVRLPFGGHLLKRFPEGGYSNEKQYYYPWAVAPEQEVLYQMERFESRAENEEQVLSAVYRRYKEEYERRCLEDGRLERILSLREFFQWLRTQPEGFFAEVELKERGIAGAVIQMAEKCHAADRCIVFSGMDEVVWEIQDWCRSHKKPEGLRLGANIRFLKDEQKEMLDRGDFYEVGLNAGSFGSEEVEYLHQKGIQVFSNLGDTPDWWEALDHLEVDGFKTNCLGQYRKWRQKWERK
;
A
#
# COMPACT_ATOMS: atom_id res chain seq x y z
N MET A 1 -18.50 -2.66 16.32
CA MET A 1 -17.30 -2.86 15.49
C MET A 1 -17.73 -2.72 14.06
N ALA A 2 -16.99 -2.01 13.20
CA ALA A 2 -17.27 -2.07 11.78
C ALA A 2 -16.91 -3.48 11.32
N ASP A 3 -17.89 -4.20 10.80
CA ASP A 3 -17.65 -5.49 10.17
C ASP A 3 -17.02 -5.22 8.81
N PHE A 4 -15.72 -5.44 8.69
CA PHE A 4 -15.01 -5.31 7.42
C PHE A 4 -15.38 -6.42 6.44
N ARG A 5 -15.84 -7.56 6.95
CA ARG A 5 -16.28 -8.66 6.11
C ARG A 5 -17.70 -8.39 5.61
N LYS A 6 -17.80 -8.09 4.32
CA LYS A 6 -19.11 -7.99 3.68
C LYS A 6 -19.50 -9.35 3.11
N GLU A 7 -20.67 -9.86 3.49
CA GLU A 7 -21.16 -11.17 3.04
C GLU A 7 -20.18 -12.32 3.35
N GLY A 8 -19.49 -12.24 4.52
CA GLY A 8 -18.51 -13.25 4.92
C GLY A 8 -17.15 -13.18 4.19
N ARG A 9 -16.88 -12.12 3.44
CA ARG A 9 -15.69 -11.98 2.60
C ARG A 9 -14.75 -10.89 3.09
N PRO A 10 -13.41 -11.07 2.95
CA PRO A 10 -12.45 -10.06 3.37
C PRO A 10 -12.58 -8.76 2.56
N CYS A 11 -12.38 -7.65 3.23
CA CYS A 11 -12.44 -6.31 2.65
C CYS A 11 -11.21 -6.05 1.77
N PRO A 12 -11.35 -5.75 0.46
CA PRO A 12 -10.21 -5.37 -0.36
C PRO A 12 -9.80 -3.93 -0.08
N ILE A 13 -8.51 -3.74 0.21
CA ILE A 13 -7.87 -2.45 0.46
C ILE A 13 -6.88 -2.19 -0.68
N ALA A 14 -6.99 -1.04 -1.33
CA ALA A 14 -6.08 -0.68 -2.41
C ALA A 14 -4.76 -0.16 -1.82
N HIS A 15 -3.69 -0.96 -1.93
CA HIS A 15 -2.35 -0.60 -1.48
C HIS A 15 -1.81 0.57 -2.30
N ARG A 16 -1.60 1.71 -1.65
CA ARG A 16 -1.22 3.00 -2.26
C ARG A 16 -2.19 3.49 -3.34
N GLY A 17 -3.46 3.06 -3.27
CA GLY A 17 -4.47 3.30 -4.29
C GLY A 17 -4.48 2.27 -5.43
N CYS A 18 -5.26 2.53 -6.47
CA CYS A 18 -5.32 1.69 -7.68
C CYS A 18 -4.20 2.09 -8.65
N MET A 19 -3.06 1.41 -8.57
CA MET A 19 -1.87 1.71 -9.40
C MET A 19 -2.05 1.36 -10.88
N GLU A 20 -3.16 0.73 -11.24
CA GLU A 20 -3.54 0.52 -12.65
C GLU A 20 -4.06 1.83 -13.30
N ALA A 21 -4.46 2.83 -12.50
CA ALA A 21 -5.06 4.08 -12.96
C ALA A 21 -4.18 5.32 -12.75
N GLY A 22 -3.34 5.32 -11.70
CA GLY A 22 -2.45 6.43 -11.37
C GLY A 22 -1.16 5.96 -10.68
N PRO A 23 -0.16 6.83 -10.54
CA PRO A 23 1.00 6.52 -9.72
C PRO A 23 0.56 6.17 -8.29
N GLU A 24 1.30 5.31 -7.61
CA GLU A 24 1.08 5.05 -6.20
C GLU A 24 0.98 6.35 -5.39
N ASN A 25 0.12 6.37 -4.38
CA ASN A 25 -0.05 7.52 -3.49
C ASN A 25 -0.50 8.82 -4.20
N SER A 26 -1.15 8.71 -5.37
CA SER A 26 -1.72 9.85 -6.10
C SER A 26 -3.24 9.94 -5.92
N LEU A 27 -3.79 11.15 -6.19
CA LEU A 27 -5.23 11.36 -6.10
C LEU A 27 -5.99 10.47 -7.08
N THR A 28 -5.52 10.38 -8.33
CA THR A 28 -6.13 9.53 -9.36
C THR A 28 -6.17 8.06 -8.94
N ALA A 29 -5.08 7.55 -8.32
CA ALA A 29 -5.07 6.17 -7.83
C ALA A 29 -6.08 5.95 -6.68
N PHE A 30 -6.25 6.93 -5.80
CA PHE A 30 -7.24 6.84 -4.71
C PHE A 30 -8.68 6.96 -5.20
N GLU A 31 -8.95 7.86 -6.13
CA GLU A 31 -10.27 8.02 -6.76
C GLU A 31 -10.72 6.76 -7.47
N GLU A 32 -9.83 6.15 -8.25
CA GLU A 32 -10.12 4.89 -8.94
C GLU A 32 -10.33 3.74 -7.95
N ALA A 33 -9.57 3.67 -6.88
CA ALA A 33 -9.78 2.66 -5.84
C ALA A 33 -11.19 2.75 -5.23
N ALA A 34 -11.64 3.97 -4.93
CA ALA A 34 -13.00 4.20 -4.44
C ALA A 34 -14.06 3.86 -5.51
N ALA A 35 -13.85 4.26 -6.77
CA ALA A 35 -14.76 3.96 -7.88
C ALA A 35 -14.89 2.45 -8.15
N LEU A 36 -13.81 1.69 -8.01
CA LEU A 36 -13.80 0.22 -8.10
C LEU A 36 -14.39 -0.46 -6.85
N GLY A 37 -14.81 0.31 -5.84
CA GLY A 37 -15.46 -0.21 -4.65
C GLY A 37 -14.50 -0.90 -3.68
N ALA A 38 -13.26 -0.46 -3.56
CA ALA A 38 -12.43 -0.82 -2.41
C ALA A 38 -13.17 -0.47 -1.11
N GLY A 39 -12.93 -1.22 -0.04
CA GLY A 39 -13.43 -0.82 1.28
C GLY A 39 -12.61 0.31 1.88
N GLY A 40 -11.36 0.42 1.46
CA GLY A 40 -10.44 1.47 1.86
C GLY A 40 -9.21 1.54 0.97
N VAL A 41 -8.33 2.45 1.32
CA VAL A 41 -7.01 2.61 0.71
C VAL A 41 -5.92 2.54 1.79
N GLU A 42 -4.78 2.02 1.43
CA GLU A 42 -3.58 2.19 2.22
C GLU A 42 -2.75 3.32 1.61
N MET A 43 -2.01 4.07 2.44
CA MET A 43 -1.16 5.17 2.00
C MET A 43 -0.03 5.45 2.98
N ASP A 44 1.05 6.04 2.46
CA ASP A 44 2.30 6.26 3.18
C ASP A 44 2.51 7.74 3.56
N VAL A 45 3.04 7.99 4.74
CA VAL A 45 3.31 9.36 5.20
C VAL A 45 4.81 9.58 5.44
N ARG A 46 5.31 10.68 4.87
CA ARG A 46 6.63 11.24 5.16
C ARG A 46 6.55 12.73 5.49
N ARG A 47 7.68 13.29 5.93
CA ARG A 47 7.79 14.69 6.28
C ARG A 47 8.89 15.37 5.48
N THR A 48 8.59 16.55 4.94
CA THR A 48 9.57 17.42 4.27
C THR A 48 10.49 18.11 5.28
N ARG A 49 11.56 18.75 4.78
CA ARG A 49 12.51 19.52 5.59
C ARG A 49 11.84 20.63 6.42
N ASP A 50 10.82 21.26 5.87
CA ASP A 50 10.06 22.33 6.52
C ASP A 50 8.84 21.83 7.31
N GLY A 51 8.78 20.52 7.59
CA GLY A 51 7.79 19.92 8.48
C GLY A 51 6.44 19.59 7.83
N LYS A 52 6.27 19.76 6.53
CA LYS A 52 5.02 19.42 5.84
C LYS A 52 4.88 17.90 5.76
N LEU A 53 3.73 17.37 6.15
CA LEU A 53 3.39 15.96 5.96
C LEU A 53 2.87 15.74 4.54
N VAL A 54 3.41 14.73 3.88
CA VAL A 54 3.15 14.41 2.47
C VAL A 54 2.85 12.93 2.30
N VAL A 55 2.11 12.60 1.25
CA VAL A 55 1.71 11.23 0.89
C VAL A 55 2.75 10.68 -0.08
N PHE A 56 3.68 9.86 0.43
CA PHE A 56 4.79 9.33 -0.38
C PHE A 56 5.48 8.15 0.33
N HIS A 57 5.78 7.08 -0.39
CA HIS A 57 6.39 5.87 0.18
C HIS A 57 7.90 6.00 0.37
N ASP A 58 8.64 6.31 -0.71
CA ASP A 58 10.10 6.24 -0.70
C ASP A 58 10.74 7.40 0.08
N ALA A 59 11.96 7.17 0.53
CA ALA A 59 12.77 8.25 1.10
C ALA A 59 13.27 9.24 0.03
N ASP A 60 13.29 8.83 -1.26
CA ASP A 60 13.79 9.61 -2.40
C ASP A 60 12.75 9.59 -3.54
N VAL A 61 12.56 10.70 -4.22
CA VAL A 61 11.52 10.84 -5.27
C VAL A 61 11.88 10.13 -6.59
N ARG A 62 13.14 9.75 -6.78
CA ARG A 62 13.73 9.32 -8.06
C ARG A 62 12.98 8.16 -8.73
N ARG A 63 12.53 7.17 -7.96
CA ARG A 63 11.86 6.01 -8.52
C ARG A 63 10.58 6.38 -9.26
N LEU A 64 9.75 7.25 -8.67
CA LEU A 64 8.46 7.62 -9.23
C LEU A 64 8.53 8.76 -10.25
N THR A 65 9.63 9.50 -10.30
CA THR A 65 9.83 10.51 -11.37
C THR A 65 10.14 9.89 -12.72
N MET A 66 10.55 8.62 -12.77
CA MET A 66 10.74 7.83 -14.00
C MET A 66 11.53 8.58 -15.09
N GLY A 67 12.63 9.24 -14.71
CA GLY A 67 13.44 10.00 -15.67
C GLY A 67 12.86 11.35 -16.13
N TRP A 68 11.74 11.81 -15.56
CA TRP A 68 11.23 13.14 -15.81
C TRP A 68 12.30 14.22 -15.57
N GLN A 69 12.51 15.08 -16.55
CA GLN A 69 13.60 16.09 -16.55
C GLN A 69 13.22 17.43 -15.90
N GLY A 70 12.10 17.47 -15.21
CA GLY A 70 11.67 18.69 -14.53
C GLY A 70 12.45 18.98 -13.23
N PRO A 71 12.18 20.10 -12.56
CA PRO A 71 12.86 20.49 -11.34
C PRO A 71 12.62 19.46 -10.23
N TYR A 72 13.68 19.18 -9.46
CA TYR A 72 13.63 18.30 -8.28
C TYR A 72 13.23 16.83 -8.60
N SER A 73 13.57 16.33 -9.78
CA SER A 73 13.33 14.94 -10.21
C SER A 73 14.12 13.89 -9.42
N SER A 74 14.99 14.32 -8.50
CA SER A 74 15.77 13.45 -7.60
C SER A 74 16.02 14.12 -6.27
N GLY A 75 16.20 13.32 -5.23
CA GLY A 75 16.56 13.79 -3.89
C GLY A 75 15.61 13.27 -2.80
N LYS A 76 16.08 13.35 -1.57
CA LYS A 76 15.31 12.82 -0.43
C LYS A 76 14.19 13.78 -0.02
N VAL A 77 13.03 13.24 0.25
CA VAL A 77 11.84 13.99 0.72
C VAL A 77 12.18 14.86 1.94
N LYS A 78 12.90 14.30 2.92
CA LYS A 78 13.29 15.02 4.14
C LYS A 78 14.25 16.21 3.93
N ASP A 79 14.91 16.27 2.76
CA ASP A 79 15.86 17.33 2.42
C ASP A 79 15.22 18.42 1.54
N MET A 80 13.99 18.21 1.07
CA MET A 80 13.21 19.15 0.26
C MET A 80 12.21 19.93 1.11
N THR A 81 11.98 21.21 0.79
CA THR A 81 10.81 21.94 1.28
C THR A 81 9.56 21.53 0.50
N TRP A 82 8.39 21.77 1.08
CA TRP A 82 7.12 21.55 0.39
C TRP A 82 7.04 22.32 -0.94
N GLU A 83 7.51 23.56 -0.96
CA GLU A 83 7.57 24.37 -2.18
C GLU A 83 8.30 23.65 -3.32
N LYS A 84 9.42 22.98 -3.05
CA LYS A 84 10.17 22.19 -4.02
C LYS A 84 9.47 20.89 -4.35
N LEU A 85 9.05 20.15 -3.34
CA LEU A 85 8.43 18.83 -3.52
C LEU A 85 7.10 18.92 -4.29
N SER A 86 6.32 19.98 -4.12
CA SER A 86 5.07 20.21 -4.86
C SER A 86 5.25 20.42 -6.37
N GLN A 87 6.47 20.72 -6.82
CA GLN A 87 6.82 20.85 -8.22
C GLN A 87 7.24 19.53 -8.88
N VAL A 88 7.53 18.51 -8.09
CA VAL A 88 7.82 17.15 -8.60
C VAL A 88 6.61 16.62 -9.35
N ARG A 89 6.86 15.97 -10.47
CA ARG A 89 5.83 15.30 -11.25
C ARG A 89 6.13 13.81 -11.36
N LEU A 90 5.06 13.04 -11.29
CA LEU A 90 5.07 11.59 -11.33
C LEU A 90 4.44 11.16 -12.66
N PRO A 91 5.24 10.76 -13.64
CA PRO A 91 4.74 10.19 -14.89
C PRO A 91 3.98 8.90 -14.63
N PHE A 92 2.99 8.62 -15.44
CA PHE A 92 2.18 7.45 -15.30
C PHE A 92 1.97 6.71 -16.62
N GLY A 93 2.30 5.45 -16.62
CA GLY A 93 2.11 4.53 -17.72
C GLY A 93 1.40 3.24 -17.30
N GLY A 94 0.32 3.34 -16.51
CA GLY A 94 -0.38 2.17 -15.95
C GLY A 94 -0.88 1.18 -17.00
N HIS A 95 -1.25 1.65 -18.19
CA HIS A 95 -1.59 0.79 -19.32
C HIS A 95 -0.40 -0.04 -19.84
N LEU A 96 0.83 0.35 -19.49
CA LEU A 96 2.05 -0.39 -19.82
C LEU A 96 2.41 -1.45 -18.75
N LEU A 97 1.75 -1.42 -17.60
CA LEU A 97 1.96 -2.41 -16.56
C LEU A 97 1.18 -3.68 -16.93
N LYS A 98 1.90 -4.74 -17.22
CA LYS A 98 1.32 -6.06 -17.38
C LYS A 98 1.62 -6.89 -16.14
N ARG A 99 0.63 -7.68 -15.78
CA ARG A 99 0.79 -8.70 -14.77
C ARG A 99 1.48 -9.92 -15.35
N PHE A 100 2.20 -10.64 -14.52
CA PHE A 100 2.67 -11.98 -14.83
C PHE A 100 1.52 -12.88 -15.29
N PRO A 101 1.81 -13.86 -16.19
CA PRO A 101 0.89 -14.93 -16.49
C PRO A 101 0.37 -15.63 -15.24
N GLU A 102 -0.75 -16.32 -15.35
CA GLU A 102 -1.39 -17.04 -14.25
C GLU A 102 -0.39 -17.86 -13.43
N GLY A 103 -0.40 -17.68 -12.11
CA GLY A 103 0.56 -18.29 -11.19
C GLY A 103 1.70 -17.36 -10.74
N GLY A 104 1.76 -16.17 -11.28
CA GLY A 104 2.81 -15.20 -10.94
C GLY A 104 2.64 -14.58 -9.57
N TYR A 105 3.71 -14.27 -9.01
CA TYR A 105 4.10 -13.86 -7.70
C TYR A 105 3.45 -12.58 -7.19
N SER A 106 3.13 -12.58 -5.89
CA SER A 106 2.58 -11.45 -5.19
C SER A 106 3.69 -10.69 -4.49
N ASN A 107 4.25 -9.65 -5.11
CA ASN A 107 5.02 -8.69 -4.36
C ASN A 107 4.92 -7.28 -4.97
N GLU A 108 5.25 -6.28 -4.18
CA GLU A 108 5.20 -4.86 -4.57
C GLU A 108 6.01 -4.56 -5.83
N LYS A 109 7.06 -5.31 -6.09
CA LYS A 109 8.00 -5.06 -7.18
C LYS A 109 7.43 -5.36 -8.56
N GLN A 110 6.38 -6.16 -8.66
CA GLN A 110 5.74 -6.49 -9.94
C GLN A 110 5.19 -5.26 -10.67
N TYR A 111 4.75 -4.24 -9.94
CA TYR A 111 4.20 -3.01 -10.52
C TYR A 111 5.21 -2.11 -11.18
N TYR A 112 6.46 -2.26 -10.80
CA TYR A 112 7.53 -1.42 -11.30
C TYR A 112 8.29 -2.07 -12.46
N TYR A 113 7.81 -3.21 -12.93
CA TYR A 113 8.43 -3.90 -14.06
C TYR A 113 7.77 -3.52 -15.37
N PRO A 114 8.53 -3.22 -16.42
CA PRO A 114 8.01 -2.76 -17.69
C PRO A 114 7.49 -3.91 -18.55
N TRP A 115 6.62 -4.74 -18.02
CA TRP A 115 6.11 -5.95 -18.69
C TRP A 115 5.46 -5.68 -20.04
N ALA A 116 4.83 -4.51 -20.23
CA ALA A 116 4.23 -4.17 -21.50
C ALA A 116 5.24 -3.87 -22.59
N VAL A 117 6.48 -3.54 -22.22
CA VAL A 117 7.58 -3.28 -23.16
C VAL A 117 8.57 -4.44 -23.26
N ALA A 118 8.57 -5.34 -22.27
CA ALA A 118 9.33 -6.57 -22.33
C ALA A 118 8.60 -7.60 -23.21
N PRO A 119 9.27 -8.27 -24.16
CA PRO A 119 8.68 -9.36 -24.91
C PRO A 119 8.22 -10.47 -23.97
N GLU A 120 6.98 -10.97 -24.16
CA GLU A 120 6.41 -12.01 -23.32
C GLU A 120 7.31 -13.26 -23.23
N GLN A 121 7.88 -13.66 -24.35
CA GLN A 121 8.83 -14.79 -24.42
C GLN A 121 10.08 -14.59 -23.56
N GLU A 122 10.59 -13.37 -23.46
CA GLU A 122 11.71 -13.05 -22.60
C GLU A 122 11.34 -13.18 -21.11
N VAL A 123 10.15 -12.74 -20.77
CA VAL A 123 9.62 -12.85 -19.41
C VAL A 123 9.47 -14.32 -19.03
N LEU A 124 8.85 -15.11 -19.87
CA LEU A 124 8.65 -16.55 -19.65
C LEU A 124 10.01 -17.28 -19.54
N TYR A 125 10.96 -16.97 -20.43
CA TYR A 125 12.30 -17.55 -20.37
C TYR A 125 13.03 -17.25 -19.06
N GLN A 126 12.93 -16.01 -18.54
CA GLN A 126 13.52 -15.66 -17.25
C GLN A 126 12.84 -16.39 -16.09
N MET A 127 11.51 -16.61 -16.18
CA MET A 127 10.77 -17.37 -15.20
C MET A 127 11.17 -18.84 -15.15
N GLU A 128 11.28 -19.51 -16.32
CA GLU A 128 11.76 -20.88 -16.40
C GLU A 128 13.18 -21.03 -15.81
N ARG A 129 14.04 -20.06 -16.04
CA ARG A 129 15.38 -20.02 -15.43
C ARG A 129 15.33 -19.88 -13.92
N PHE A 130 14.42 -19.08 -13.41
CA PHE A 130 14.20 -18.93 -11.99
C PHE A 130 13.81 -20.28 -11.35
N GLU A 131 12.79 -20.94 -11.89
CA GLU A 131 12.32 -22.24 -11.41
C GLU A 131 13.40 -23.32 -11.46
N SER A 132 14.21 -23.34 -12.53
CA SER A 132 15.24 -24.37 -12.74
C SER A 132 16.51 -24.19 -11.91
N ARG A 133 16.83 -22.98 -11.44
CA ARG A 133 18.11 -22.64 -10.79
C ARG A 133 18.01 -22.24 -9.32
N ALA A 134 16.82 -22.25 -8.74
CA ALA A 134 16.57 -21.71 -7.40
C ALA A 134 17.11 -20.27 -7.22
N GLU A 135 17.20 -19.50 -8.32
CA GLU A 135 17.51 -18.08 -8.26
C GLU A 135 16.36 -17.34 -7.56
N ASN A 136 16.68 -16.29 -6.85
CA ASN A 136 15.68 -15.47 -6.19
C ASN A 136 14.85 -14.73 -7.25
N GLU A 137 13.53 -14.80 -7.17
CA GLU A 137 12.57 -14.08 -8.01
C GLU A 137 12.95 -12.60 -8.18
N GLU A 138 13.34 -11.95 -7.08
CA GLU A 138 13.79 -10.56 -7.09
C GLU A 138 14.97 -10.31 -8.04
N GLN A 139 15.91 -11.24 -8.13
CA GLN A 139 17.07 -11.11 -9.01
C GLN A 139 16.65 -11.20 -10.48
N VAL A 140 15.75 -12.14 -10.80
CA VAL A 140 15.23 -12.32 -12.17
C VAL A 140 14.44 -11.09 -12.61
N LEU A 141 13.49 -10.66 -11.78
CA LEU A 141 12.66 -9.50 -12.05
C LEU A 141 13.51 -8.22 -12.18
N SER A 142 14.49 -8.05 -11.29
CA SER A 142 15.42 -6.91 -11.36
C SER A 142 16.25 -6.90 -12.64
N ALA A 143 16.59 -8.05 -13.19
CA ALA A 143 17.31 -8.14 -14.46
C ALA A 143 16.45 -7.69 -15.64
N VAL A 144 15.18 -8.16 -15.69
CA VAL A 144 14.21 -7.72 -16.72
C VAL A 144 13.93 -6.23 -16.58
N TYR A 145 13.70 -5.74 -15.37
CA TYR A 145 13.48 -4.31 -15.13
C TYR A 145 14.65 -3.46 -15.64
N ARG A 146 15.88 -3.80 -15.27
CA ARG A 146 17.07 -3.06 -15.72
C ARG A 146 17.20 -3.01 -17.24
N ARG A 147 16.84 -4.11 -17.93
CA ARG A 147 16.95 -4.21 -19.40
C ARG A 147 15.95 -3.32 -20.13
N TYR A 148 14.72 -3.21 -19.63
CA TYR A 148 13.63 -2.49 -20.31
C TYR A 148 13.25 -1.18 -19.64
N LYS A 149 13.95 -0.79 -18.58
CA LYS A 149 13.64 0.40 -17.77
C LYS A 149 13.54 1.67 -18.59
N GLU A 150 14.54 1.94 -19.41
CA GLU A 150 14.62 3.18 -20.20
C GLU A 150 13.45 3.29 -21.20
N GLU A 151 13.09 2.20 -21.85
CA GLU A 151 11.96 2.16 -22.77
C GLU A 151 10.63 2.36 -22.04
N TYR A 152 10.49 1.75 -20.87
CA TYR A 152 9.29 1.94 -20.04
C TYR A 152 9.16 3.38 -19.56
N GLU A 153 10.23 3.96 -19.03
CA GLU A 153 10.23 5.36 -18.59
C GLU A 153 9.95 6.32 -19.74
N ARG A 154 10.53 6.07 -20.92
CA ARG A 154 10.26 6.85 -22.12
C ARG A 154 8.76 6.83 -22.48
N ARG A 155 8.13 5.67 -22.49
CA ARG A 155 6.69 5.55 -22.80
C ARG A 155 5.82 6.22 -21.74
N CYS A 156 6.17 6.13 -20.48
CA CYS A 156 5.46 6.85 -19.41
C CYS A 156 5.51 8.37 -19.62
N LEU A 157 6.65 8.90 -20.05
CA LEU A 157 6.80 10.32 -20.33
C LEU A 157 6.03 10.75 -21.60
N GLU A 158 6.00 9.90 -22.63
CA GLU A 158 5.26 10.13 -23.87
C GLU A 158 3.73 10.13 -23.66
N ASP A 159 3.23 9.36 -22.70
CA ASP A 159 1.81 9.35 -22.32
C ASP A 159 1.34 10.73 -21.79
N GLY A 160 2.27 11.53 -21.29
CA GLY A 160 2.05 12.93 -20.91
C GLY A 160 1.19 13.15 -19.68
N ARG A 161 0.73 12.08 -19.01
CA ARG A 161 0.01 12.19 -17.73
C ARG A 161 1.01 12.37 -16.60
N LEU A 162 0.88 13.48 -15.88
CA LEU A 162 1.78 13.87 -14.82
C LEU A 162 0.98 14.19 -13.55
N GLU A 163 1.12 13.35 -12.56
CA GLU A 163 0.54 13.56 -11.24
C GLU A 163 1.47 14.36 -10.33
N ARG A 164 0.93 14.92 -9.27
CA ARG A 164 1.70 15.61 -8.24
C ARG A 164 1.67 14.84 -6.92
N ILE A 165 2.66 15.09 -6.09
CA ILE A 165 2.68 14.59 -4.72
C ILE A 165 1.60 15.32 -3.91
N LEU A 166 0.80 14.58 -3.14
CA LEU A 166 -0.23 15.12 -2.28
C LEU A 166 0.35 15.53 -0.92
N SER A 167 -0.17 16.59 -0.33
CA SER A 167 -0.03 16.80 1.11
C SER A 167 -1.00 15.88 1.87
N LEU A 168 -0.65 15.50 3.10
CA LEU A 168 -1.53 14.70 3.94
C LEU A 168 -2.88 15.40 4.21
N ARG A 169 -2.89 16.74 4.28
CA ARG A 169 -4.14 17.50 4.41
C ARG A 169 -5.08 17.30 3.22
N GLU A 170 -4.56 17.35 2.00
CA GLU A 170 -5.35 17.14 0.77
C GLU A 170 -5.92 15.73 0.73
N PHE A 171 -5.10 14.73 1.12
CA PHE A 171 -5.58 13.36 1.24
C PHE A 171 -6.73 13.22 2.24
N PHE A 172 -6.61 13.77 3.45
CA PHE A 172 -7.69 13.68 4.43
C PHE A 172 -8.96 14.46 4.01
N GLN A 173 -8.80 15.57 3.31
CA GLN A 173 -9.94 16.29 2.72
C GLN A 173 -10.65 15.42 1.69
N TRP A 174 -9.92 14.75 0.81
CA TRP A 174 -10.48 13.78 -0.13
C TRP A 174 -11.15 12.60 0.60
N LEU A 175 -10.51 12.01 1.61
CA LEU A 175 -11.05 10.89 2.37
C LEU A 175 -12.43 11.22 2.98
N ARG A 176 -12.63 12.45 3.42
CA ARG A 176 -13.92 12.93 3.97
C ARG A 176 -15.04 12.99 2.94
N THR A 177 -14.73 13.07 1.68
CA THR A 177 -15.73 13.06 0.60
C THR A 177 -16.19 11.66 0.19
N GLN A 178 -15.51 10.63 0.69
CA GLN A 178 -15.84 9.24 0.36
C GLN A 178 -17.07 8.74 1.10
N PRO A 179 -17.75 7.70 0.59
CA PRO A 179 -18.92 7.11 1.27
C PRO A 179 -18.65 6.74 2.72
N GLU A 180 -19.70 6.65 3.51
CA GLU A 180 -19.60 6.16 4.88
C GLU A 180 -19.05 4.72 4.90
N GLY A 181 -18.15 4.44 5.85
CA GLY A 181 -17.46 3.15 5.96
C GLY A 181 -16.20 3.01 5.10
N PHE A 182 -15.95 3.91 4.15
CA PHE A 182 -14.66 3.96 3.45
C PHE A 182 -13.58 4.50 4.39
N PHE A 183 -12.44 3.80 4.50
CA PHE A 183 -11.38 4.12 5.44
C PHE A 183 -9.99 4.20 4.80
N ALA A 184 -9.03 4.69 5.55
CA ALA A 184 -7.63 4.71 5.16
C ALA A 184 -6.75 4.03 6.21
N GLU A 185 -5.88 3.14 5.77
CA GLU A 185 -4.70 2.72 6.51
C GLU A 185 -3.57 3.73 6.23
N VAL A 186 -3.09 4.36 7.30
CA VAL A 186 -2.12 5.46 7.23
C VAL A 186 -0.78 4.97 7.77
N GLU A 187 0.12 4.55 6.89
CA GLU A 187 1.43 4.04 7.28
C GLU A 187 2.45 5.16 7.53
N LEU A 188 3.03 5.17 8.71
CA LEU A 188 4.09 6.10 9.06
C LEU A 188 5.45 5.50 8.67
N LYS A 189 6.15 6.14 7.73
CA LYS A 189 7.43 5.68 7.18
C LYS A 189 8.65 6.27 7.89
N GLU A 190 8.48 7.01 8.95
CA GLU A 190 9.58 7.61 9.71
C GLU A 190 9.17 7.96 11.14
N ARG A 191 10.16 8.10 12.00
CA ARG A 191 9.98 8.50 13.40
C ARG A 191 9.69 9.99 13.54
N GLY A 192 9.07 10.37 14.66
CA GLY A 192 8.84 11.76 15.04
C GLY A 192 7.71 12.44 14.29
N ILE A 193 6.80 11.67 13.67
CA ILE A 193 5.65 12.22 12.94
C ILE A 193 4.29 11.78 13.49
N ALA A 194 4.23 10.81 14.40
CA ALA A 194 2.98 10.22 14.86
C ALA A 194 1.99 11.27 15.38
N GLY A 195 2.41 12.12 16.30
CA GLY A 195 1.56 13.19 16.84
C GLY A 195 1.06 14.16 15.77
N ALA A 196 1.92 14.55 14.83
CA ALA A 196 1.56 15.47 13.77
C ALA A 196 0.53 14.87 12.79
N VAL A 197 0.66 13.57 12.47
CA VAL A 197 -0.28 12.84 11.61
C VAL A 197 -1.64 12.71 12.30
N ILE A 198 -1.67 12.26 13.55
CA ILE A 198 -2.91 12.09 14.33
C ILE A 198 -3.64 13.42 14.52
N GLN A 199 -2.93 14.48 14.89
CA GLN A 199 -3.51 15.81 14.99
C GLN A 199 -4.03 16.35 13.64
N MET A 200 -3.37 16.02 12.53
CA MET A 200 -3.85 16.39 11.20
C MET A 200 -5.14 15.66 10.85
N ALA A 201 -5.24 14.35 11.13
CA ALA A 201 -6.46 13.58 10.94
C ALA A 201 -7.63 14.17 11.74
N GLU A 202 -7.40 14.53 13.02
CA GLU A 202 -8.40 15.16 13.87
C GLU A 202 -8.83 16.53 13.32
N LYS A 203 -7.88 17.41 12.98
CA LYS A 203 -8.17 18.73 12.41
C LYS A 203 -8.91 18.68 11.07
N CYS A 204 -8.75 17.61 10.33
CA CYS A 204 -9.49 17.37 9.08
C CYS A 204 -10.79 16.59 9.29
N HIS A 205 -11.16 16.28 10.53
CA HIS A 205 -12.33 15.45 10.88
C HIS A 205 -12.30 14.08 10.17
N ALA A 206 -11.12 13.48 10.00
CA ALA A 206 -10.91 12.22 9.32
C ALA A 206 -10.44 11.10 10.27
N ALA A 207 -10.26 11.37 11.55
CA ALA A 207 -9.70 10.42 12.52
C ALA A 207 -10.53 9.13 12.63
N ASP A 208 -11.85 9.24 12.59
CA ASP A 208 -12.81 8.13 12.64
C ASP A 208 -12.74 7.19 11.42
N ARG A 209 -12.08 7.64 10.34
CA ARG A 209 -11.85 6.89 9.10
C ARG A 209 -10.42 6.38 8.95
N CYS A 210 -9.57 6.56 9.97
CA CYS A 210 -8.16 6.19 9.88
C CYS A 210 -7.80 5.01 10.78
N ILE A 211 -6.95 4.14 10.25
CA ILE A 211 -6.13 3.20 11.01
C ILE A 211 -4.69 3.69 10.86
N VAL A 212 -4.07 4.17 11.93
CA VAL A 212 -2.69 4.66 11.91
C VAL A 212 -1.77 3.55 12.36
N PHE A 213 -0.78 3.22 11.56
CA PHE A 213 0.10 2.08 11.79
C PHE A 213 1.52 2.29 11.24
N SER A 214 2.39 1.33 11.47
CA SER A 214 3.71 1.22 10.85
C SER A 214 4.18 -0.23 10.81
N GLY A 215 5.10 -0.54 9.90
CA GLY A 215 5.89 -1.77 9.90
C GLY A 215 7.20 -1.67 10.68
N MET A 216 7.47 -0.54 11.34
CA MET A 216 8.66 -0.31 12.18
C MET A 216 8.25 -0.27 13.66
N ASP A 217 8.76 -1.20 14.46
CA ASP A 217 8.39 -1.34 15.88
C ASP A 217 8.55 -0.03 16.67
N GLU A 218 9.61 0.72 16.41
CA GLU A 218 9.85 2.02 17.11
C GLU A 218 8.78 3.06 16.77
N VAL A 219 8.23 3.02 15.55
CA VAL A 219 7.15 3.93 15.13
C VAL A 219 5.82 3.45 15.67
N VAL A 220 5.59 2.14 15.73
CA VAL A 220 4.40 1.56 16.40
C VAL A 220 4.34 2.02 17.85
N TRP A 221 5.46 1.93 18.59
CA TRP A 221 5.49 2.41 19.97
C TRP A 221 5.36 3.93 20.09
N GLU A 222 5.91 4.71 19.16
CA GLU A 222 5.70 6.16 19.12
C GLU A 222 4.21 6.51 18.99
N ILE A 223 3.47 5.81 18.12
CA ILE A 223 2.03 5.98 17.94
C ILE A 223 1.28 5.65 19.25
N GLN A 224 1.59 4.50 19.85
CA GLN A 224 0.99 4.05 21.10
C GLN A 224 1.24 5.03 22.25
N ASP A 225 2.49 5.44 22.44
CA ASP A 225 2.90 6.34 23.52
C ASP A 225 2.29 7.74 23.36
N TRP A 226 2.21 8.21 22.10
CA TRP A 226 1.51 9.47 21.84
C TRP A 226 0.04 9.40 22.25
N CYS A 227 -0.67 8.32 21.86
CA CYS A 227 -2.07 8.12 22.21
C CYS A 227 -2.30 7.94 23.72
N ARG A 228 -1.33 7.35 24.44
CA ARG A 228 -1.40 7.23 25.92
C ARG A 228 -1.18 8.57 26.62
N SER A 229 -0.29 9.40 26.06
CA SER A 229 0.10 10.68 26.66
C SER A 229 -0.86 11.83 26.32
N HIS A 230 -1.67 11.66 25.28
CA HIS A 230 -2.61 12.63 24.77
C HIS A 230 -4.00 11.96 24.63
N LYS A 231 -5.04 12.75 24.60
CA LYS A 231 -6.38 12.19 24.33
C LYS A 231 -6.42 11.70 22.88
N LYS A 232 -6.48 10.37 22.70
CA LYS A 232 -6.68 9.76 21.36
C LYS A 232 -7.97 10.32 20.74
N PRO A 233 -7.95 10.82 19.48
CA PRO A 233 -9.17 11.27 18.81
C PRO A 233 -10.24 10.17 18.75
N GLU A 234 -11.49 10.55 18.87
CA GLU A 234 -12.60 9.62 18.83
C GLU A 234 -12.66 8.92 17.47
N GLY A 235 -12.84 7.60 17.48
CA GLY A 235 -12.90 6.76 16.28
C GLY A 235 -11.56 6.42 15.66
N LEU A 236 -10.45 7.06 16.07
CA LEU A 236 -9.10 6.70 15.58
C LEU A 236 -8.75 5.27 16.00
N ARG A 237 -8.26 4.50 15.03
CA ARG A 237 -7.83 3.12 15.21
C ARG A 237 -6.32 3.03 15.04
N LEU A 238 -5.71 2.07 15.73
CA LEU A 238 -4.26 1.85 15.69
C LEU A 238 -3.97 0.44 15.17
N GLY A 239 -2.93 0.30 14.38
CA GLY A 239 -2.51 -0.98 13.81
C GLY A 239 -1.00 -1.17 13.84
N ALA A 240 -0.58 -2.35 13.38
CA ALA A 240 0.81 -2.69 13.14
C ALA A 240 0.95 -3.67 11.97
N ASN A 241 2.00 -3.53 11.15
CA ASN A 241 2.38 -4.57 10.21
C ASN A 241 3.40 -5.49 10.85
N ILE A 242 3.10 -6.79 10.88
CA ILE A 242 3.91 -7.83 11.48
C ILE A 242 4.27 -8.85 10.40
N ARG A 243 5.57 -9.07 10.18
CA ARG A 243 6.00 -10.05 9.18
C ARG A 243 5.71 -11.49 9.61
N PHE A 244 5.99 -11.82 10.85
CA PHE A 244 5.75 -13.13 11.44
C PHE A 244 5.24 -12.94 12.87
N LEU A 245 4.16 -13.61 13.24
CA LEU A 245 3.59 -13.55 14.58
C LEU A 245 4.35 -14.48 15.54
N LYS A 246 5.49 -14.02 16.05
CA LYS A 246 6.31 -14.72 17.05
C LYS A 246 5.94 -14.25 18.46
N ASP A 247 6.55 -14.87 19.48
CA ASP A 247 6.26 -14.56 20.88
C ASP A 247 6.55 -13.09 21.24
N GLU A 248 7.61 -12.50 20.70
CA GLU A 248 7.93 -11.08 20.87
C GLU A 248 6.82 -10.16 20.35
N GLN A 249 6.23 -10.49 19.18
CA GLN A 249 5.11 -9.74 18.63
C GLN A 249 3.82 -9.98 19.43
N LYS A 250 3.61 -11.19 19.95
CA LYS A 250 2.48 -11.47 20.85
C LYS A 250 2.58 -10.64 22.13
N GLU A 251 3.76 -10.55 22.73
CA GLU A 251 4.02 -9.67 23.89
C GLU A 251 3.79 -8.19 23.56
N MET A 252 4.18 -7.76 22.36
CA MET A 252 3.89 -6.39 21.89
C MET A 252 2.38 -6.15 21.84
N LEU A 253 1.62 -7.07 21.27
CA LEU A 253 0.16 -6.96 21.16
C LEU A 253 -0.53 -6.95 22.53
N ASP A 254 -0.01 -7.69 23.52
CA ASP A 254 -0.55 -7.70 24.88
C ASP A 254 -0.38 -6.37 25.62
N ARG A 255 0.59 -5.57 25.22
CA ARG A 255 0.91 -4.27 25.85
C ARG A 255 0.35 -3.07 25.13
N GLY A 256 -0.12 -3.23 23.88
CA GLY A 256 -0.62 -2.15 23.04
C GLY A 256 -2.14 -2.12 22.93
N ASP A 257 -2.65 -1.01 22.38
CA ASP A 257 -4.04 -0.86 21.95
C ASP A 257 -4.06 -1.05 20.42
N PHE A 258 -4.32 -2.28 19.97
CA PHE A 258 -4.34 -2.62 18.55
C PHE A 258 -5.75 -2.97 18.11
N TYR A 259 -6.22 -2.26 17.10
CA TYR A 259 -7.46 -2.57 16.41
C TYR A 259 -7.23 -3.54 15.25
N GLU A 260 -6.10 -3.43 14.57
CA GLU A 260 -5.75 -4.19 13.37
C GLU A 260 -4.28 -4.62 13.40
N VAL A 261 -4.04 -5.81 12.84
CA VAL A 261 -2.69 -6.32 12.54
C VAL A 261 -2.63 -6.77 11.09
N GLY A 262 -1.71 -6.18 10.34
CA GLY A 262 -1.36 -6.61 9.00
C GLY A 262 -0.31 -7.71 9.03
N LEU A 263 -0.63 -8.91 8.52
CA LEU A 263 0.29 -10.04 8.38
C LEU A 263 0.73 -10.21 6.92
N ASN A 264 2.00 -10.54 6.69
CA ASN A 264 2.47 -10.74 5.31
C ASN A 264 1.86 -11.99 4.69
N ALA A 265 1.42 -11.87 3.44
CA ALA A 265 0.91 -13.00 2.67
C ALA A 265 1.88 -14.21 2.72
N GLY A 266 1.34 -15.38 2.95
CA GLY A 266 2.12 -16.63 3.05
C GLY A 266 2.93 -16.80 4.34
N SER A 267 2.84 -15.88 5.32
CA SER A 267 3.54 -15.98 6.61
C SER A 267 2.63 -16.33 7.78
N PHE A 268 1.37 -16.62 7.54
CA PHE A 268 0.37 -16.95 8.56
C PHE A 268 -0.65 -17.98 8.04
N GLY A 269 -1.34 -18.62 8.95
CA GLY A 269 -2.44 -19.55 8.72
C GLY A 269 -3.62 -19.26 9.64
N SER A 270 -4.55 -20.21 9.72
CA SER A 270 -5.76 -20.07 10.54
C SER A 270 -5.45 -19.91 12.04
N GLU A 271 -4.36 -20.49 12.53
CA GLU A 271 -3.97 -20.40 13.94
C GLU A 271 -3.63 -18.96 14.35
N GLU A 272 -2.88 -18.23 13.53
CA GLU A 272 -2.53 -16.84 13.77
C GLU A 272 -3.77 -15.93 13.68
N VAL A 273 -4.65 -16.18 12.71
CA VAL A 273 -5.91 -15.43 12.56
C VAL A 273 -6.80 -15.64 13.78
N GLU A 274 -7.02 -16.89 14.19
CA GLU A 274 -7.82 -17.23 15.37
C GLU A 274 -7.24 -16.59 16.65
N TYR A 275 -5.93 -16.67 16.85
CA TYR A 275 -5.26 -16.04 17.99
C TYR A 275 -5.53 -14.53 18.07
N LEU A 276 -5.45 -13.81 16.93
CA LEU A 276 -5.71 -12.38 16.90
C LEU A 276 -7.18 -12.05 17.11
N HIS A 277 -8.09 -12.82 16.51
CA HIS A 277 -9.53 -12.66 16.72
C HIS A 277 -9.95 -12.90 18.18
N GLN A 278 -9.34 -13.86 18.88
CA GLN A 278 -9.58 -14.09 20.32
C GLN A 278 -9.19 -12.86 21.17
N LYS A 279 -8.26 -12.03 20.69
CA LYS A 279 -7.89 -10.75 21.32
C LYS A 279 -8.76 -9.56 20.84
N GLY A 280 -9.71 -9.79 19.95
CA GLY A 280 -10.53 -8.72 19.37
C GLY A 280 -9.79 -7.86 18.33
N ILE A 281 -8.68 -8.36 17.80
CA ILE A 281 -7.85 -7.67 16.80
C ILE A 281 -8.27 -8.12 15.40
N GLN A 282 -8.50 -7.17 14.49
CA GLN A 282 -8.79 -7.44 13.08
C GLN A 282 -7.51 -7.88 12.37
N VAL A 283 -7.63 -8.83 11.44
CA VAL A 283 -6.49 -9.38 10.70
C VAL A 283 -6.57 -8.98 9.24
N PHE A 284 -5.54 -8.27 8.79
CA PHE A 284 -5.41 -7.91 7.38
C PHE A 284 -4.21 -8.61 6.76
N SER A 285 -4.40 -9.19 5.57
CA SER A 285 -3.28 -9.72 4.79
C SER A 285 -2.55 -8.59 4.09
N ASN A 286 -1.25 -8.46 4.33
CA ASN A 286 -0.40 -7.54 3.59
C ASN A 286 0.02 -8.17 2.28
N LEU A 287 -0.44 -7.58 1.20
CA LEU A 287 -0.18 -7.98 -0.17
C LEU A 287 -0.54 -9.44 -0.45
N GLY A 288 -0.91 -9.69 -1.61
CA GLY A 288 -1.33 -11.00 -2.09
C GLY A 288 -2.12 -10.75 -3.36
N ASP A 289 -1.42 -10.83 -4.50
CA ASP A 289 -1.93 -10.34 -5.76
C ASP A 289 -2.25 -11.47 -6.74
N THR A 290 -2.41 -12.70 -6.22
CA THR A 290 -2.70 -13.88 -7.04
C THR A 290 -4.09 -14.44 -6.75
N PRO A 291 -4.77 -15.02 -7.76
CA PRO A 291 -6.05 -15.70 -7.57
C PRO A 291 -6.04 -16.77 -6.49
N ASP A 292 -4.97 -17.55 -6.39
CA ASP A 292 -4.82 -18.62 -5.38
C ASP A 292 -4.79 -18.04 -3.97
N TRP A 293 -4.12 -16.88 -3.79
CA TRP A 293 -4.11 -16.20 -2.50
C TRP A 293 -5.46 -15.58 -2.17
N TRP A 294 -6.13 -14.97 -3.14
CA TRP A 294 -7.47 -14.40 -2.92
C TRP A 294 -8.49 -15.47 -2.53
N GLU A 295 -8.38 -16.67 -3.10
CA GLU A 295 -9.18 -17.84 -2.70
C GLU A 295 -8.82 -18.30 -1.29
N ALA A 296 -7.52 -18.39 -0.99
CA ALA A 296 -7.05 -18.78 0.35
C ALA A 296 -7.54 -17.82 1.45
N LEU A 297 -7.60 -16.51 1.19
CA LEU A 297 -8.07 -15.51 2.13
C LEU A 297 -9.56 -15.69 2.53
N ASP A 298 -10.40 -16.20 1.62
CA ASP A 298 -11.80 -16.51 1.94
C ASP A 298 -11.87 -17.63 3.02
N HIS A 299 -10.94 -18.61 2.96
CA HIS A 299 -10.87 -19.74 3.89
C HIS A 299 -10.14 -19.40 5.20
N LEU A 300 -9.17 -18.49 5.17
CA LEU A 300 -8.41 -18.05 6.34
C LEU A 300 -9.20 -17.12 7.27
N GLU A 301 -10.38 -16.68 6.84
CA GLU A 301 -11.26 -15.81 7.63
C GLU A 301 -10.65 -14.47 8.05
N VAL A 302 -9.68 -13.95 7.28
CA VAL A 302 -9.15 -12.60 7.50
C VAL A 302 -10.23 -11.52 7.29
N ASP A 303 -10.09 -10.39 7.94
CA ASP A 303 -11.06 -9.29 7.86
C ASP A 303 -10.86 -8.43 6.61
N GLY A 304 -9.60 -8.29 6.17
CA GLY A 304 -9.25 -7.54 4.98
C GLY A 304 -7.95 -7.98 4.35
N PHE A 305 -7.64 -7.42 3.20
CA PHE A 305 -6.36 -7.64 2.54
C PHE A 305 -5.97 -6.46 1.67
N LYS A 306 -4.66 -6.19 1.63
CA LYS A 306 -4.07 -5.17 0.76
C LYS A 306 -3.71 -5.78 -0.58
N THR A 307 -4.07 -5.12 -1.66
CA THR A 307 -3.72 -5.57 -3.01
C THR A 307 -3.25 -4.40 -3.88
N ASN A 308 -2.24 -4.68 -4.67
CA ASN A 308 -1.81 -3.79 -5.74
C ASN A 308 -2.68 -3.94 -7.00
N CYS A 309 -3.48 -4.99 -7.09
CA CYS A 309 -4.22 -5.44 -8.27
C CYS A 309 -5.74 -5.34 -8.11
N LEU A 310 -6.24 -4.24 -7.55
CA LEU A 310 -7.67 -4.12 -7.24
C LEU A 310 -8.58 -4.40 -8.45
N GLY A 311 -8.25 -3.82 -9.62
CA GLY A 311 -9.03 -4.02 -10.83
C GLY A 311 -9.04 -5.48 -11.31
N GLN A 312 -7.90 -6.18 -11.16
CA GLN A 312 -7.81 -7.61 -11.50
C GLN A 312 -8.54 -8.48 -10.47
N TYR A 313 -8.41 -8.17 -9.18
CA TYR A 313 -9.19 -8.83 -8.13
C TYR A 313 -10.69 -8.74 -8.42
N ARG A 314 -11.20 -7.55 -8.78
CA ARG A 314 -12.61 -7.36 -9.13
C ARG A 314 -13.05 -8.21 -10.31
N LYS A 315 -12.24 -8.27 -11.38
CA LYS A 315 -12.52 -9.12 -12.55
C LYS A 315 -12.51 -10.61 -12.20
N TRP A 316 -11.56 -11.04 -11.41
CA TRP A 316 -11.47 -12.42 -10.91
C TRP A 316 -12.71 -12.77 -10.07
N ARG A 317 -13.06 -11.92 -9.12
CA ARG A 317 -14.21 -12.12 -8.24
C ARG A 317 -15.53 -12.24 -9.00
N GLN A 318 -15.79 -11.38 -9.97
CA GLN A 318 -16.97 -11.44 -10.82
C GLN A 318 -17.08 -12.75 -11.62
N LYS A 319 -15.96 -13.33 -12.05
CA LYS A 319 -15.94 -14.62 -12.73
C LYS A 319 -16.20 -15.79 -11.76
N TRP A 320 -15.68 -15.67 -10.55
CA TRP A 320 -15.86 -16.66 -9.49
C TRP A 320 -17.33 -16.76 -9.04
N GLU A 321 -18.01 -15.65 -8.90
CA GLU A 321 -19.42 -15.57 -8.50
C GLU A 321 -20.40 -16.08 -9.55
N ARG A 322 -19.96 -16.25 -10.79
CA ARG A 322 -20.78 -16.80 -11.89
C ARG A 322 -20.63 -18.30 -12.05
N LYS A 323 -19.73 -18.94 -11.32
CA LYS A 323 -19.53 -20.39 -11.31
C LYS A 323 -20.31 -21.04 -10.18
#